data_90887502931c86f9952fed1d01e0054e
#
_entry.id   90887502931c86f9952fed1d01e0054e
#
_cell.length_a   1.000
_cell.length_b   1.000
_cell.length_c   1.000
_cell.angle_alpha   90.00
_cell.angle_beta   90.00
_cell.angle_gamma   90.00
#
_symmetry.space_group_name_H-M   'P 1'
#
loop_
_entity.id
_entity.type
_entity.pdbx_description
1 polymer ?
#
loop_
_entity_poly.entity_id
_entity_poly.type
_entity_poly.pdbx_seq_one_letter_code
_entity_poly.pdbx_strand_id
1 'polypeptide(L)'
;MKKQDFLFIFVLVIIFLPFFVSEPIYDWYKSFNATHGMVMSFIKFGILATLGEMLGLRISAGVYNRKGFGVLPRAVVWGLLGMGINAAMIIFSKGVPQFMEYMGMANAAAIINGEFCLDKLWIALAISVAMNTIFAPVFMTFHKITDTHILDCGGSPRSLLTPIPMTRIITHLNWDAQWNFVFKKTIPFFWYPAHTITFLLPGEMRVLFAAILGVVLGVLLAIAARMK
;
A
#
# COMPACT_ATOMS: atom_id res chain seq x y z
N MET A 1 13.25 18.33 17.33
CA MET A 1 13.64 17.51 16.16
C MET A 1 15.10 17.08 16.33
N LYS A 2 15.42 15.80 16.00
CA LYS A 2 16.80 15.29 16.01
C LYS A 2 17.42 15.49 14.62
N LYS A 3 18.77 15.45 14.50
CA LYS A 3 19.46 15.53 13.19
C LYS A 3 18.90 14.54 12.13
N GLN A 4 18.48 13.36 12.59
CA GLN A 4 17.88 12.34 11.72
C GLN A 4 16.52 12.77 11.12
N ASP A 5 15.76 13.63 11.81
CA ASP A 5 14.47 14.13 11.31
C ASP A 5 14.70 15.10 10.14
N PHE A 6 15.73 15.94 10.24
CA PHE A 6 16.12 16.83 9.13
C PHE A 6 16.62 16.03 7.92
N LEU A 7 17.44 15.00 8.14
CA LEU A 7 17.90 14.12 7.06
C LEU A 7 16.74 13.42 6.37
N PHE A 8 15.76 12.91 7.13
CA PHE A 8 14.59 12.24 6.58
C PHE A 8 13.73 13.20 5.73
N ILE A 9 13.47 14.41 6.24
CA ILE A 9 12.75 15.46 5.50
C ILE A 9 13.53 15.85 4.23
N PHE A 10 14.87 16.00 4.33
CA PHE A 10 15.70 16.33 3.19
C PHE A 10 15.62 15.26 2.08
N VAL A 11 15.63 13.97 2.45
CA VAL A 11 15.43 12.86 1.50
C VAL A 11 14.05 12.94 0.85
N LEU A 12 12.99 13.22 1.61
CA LEU A 12 11.65 13.42 1.06
C LEU A 12 11.60 14.58 0.05
N VAL A 13 12.24 15.71 0.41
CA VAL A 13 12.31 16.89 -0.48
C VAL A 13 13.04 16.54 -1.78
N ILE A 14 14.19 15.86 -1.72
CA ILE A 14 14.92 15.44 -2.93
C ILE A 14 14.07 14.53 -3.83
N ILE A 15 13.32 13.60 -3.23
CA ILE A 15 12.50 12.65 -4.00
C ILE A 15 11.30 13.36 -4.64
N PHE A 16 10.63 14.26 -3.93
CA PHE A 16 9.35 14.80 -4.39
C PHE A 16 9.44 16.17 -5.04
N LEU A 17 10.34 17.05 -4.60
CA LEU A 17 10.46 18.40 -5.12
C LEU A 17 10.59 18.48 -6.65
N PRO A 18 11.39 17.60 -7.32
CA PRO A 18 11.53 17.67 -8.78
C PRO A 18 10.21 17.58 -9.54
N PHE A 19 9.23 16.83 -9.02
CA PHE A 19 7.91 16.67 -9.64
C PHE A 19 7.03 17.93 -9.53
N PHE A 20 7.36 18.85 -8.63
CA PHE A 20 6.63 20.10 -8.43
C PHE A 20 7.28 21.30 -9.12
N VAL A 21 8.60 21.24 -9.33
CA VAL A 21 9.35 22.39 -9.87
C VAL A 21 9.81 22.21 -11.32
N SER A 22 9.71 20.99 -11.87
CA SER A 22 10.17 20.68 -13.23
C SER A 22 9.08 20.00 -14.03
N GLU A 23 8.46 20.75 -14.93
CA GLU A 23 7.45 20.26 -15.86
C GLU A 23 7.95 19.09 -16.72
N PRO A 24 9.18 19.10 -17.29
CA PRO A 24 9.71 17.96 -18.05
C PRO A 24 9.81 16.67 -17.20
N ILE A 25 10.19 16.77 -15.93
CA ILE A 25 10.27 15.59 -15.03
C ILE A 25 8.85 15.07 -14.74
N TYR A 26 7.90 15.96 -14.51
CA TYR A 26 6.52 15.57 -14.27
C TYR A 26 5.87 14.93 -15.51
N ASP A 27 6.13 15.46 -16.71
CA ASP A 27 5.62 14.91 -17.97
C ASP A 27 6.25 13.54 -18.28
N TRP A 28 7.56 13.41 -18.08
CA TRP A 28 8.23 12.12 -18.16
C TRP A 28 7.59 11.09 -17.19
N TYR A 29 7.35 11.49 -15.94
CA TYR A 29 6.71 10.64 -14.95
C TYR A 29 5.31 10.18 -15.40
N LYS A 30 4.48 11.09 -15.92
CA LYS A 30 3.13 10.75 -16.43
C LYS A 30 3.22 9.75 -17.58
N SER A 31 4.07 10.03 -18.56
CA SER A 31 4.27 9.16 -19.73
C SER A 31 4.78 7.77 -19.32
N PHE A 32 5.81 7.72 -18.48
CA PHE A 32 6.36 6.46 -17.99
C PHE A 32 5.36 5.68 -17.13
N ASN A 33 4.60 6.36 -16.28
CA ASN A 33 3.54 5.73 -15.47
C ASN A 33 2.42 5.13 -16.34
N ALA A 34 2.05 5.80 -17.44
CA ALA A 34 1.02 5.30 -18.34
C ALA A 34 1.49 4.06 -19.12
N THR A 35 2.75 3.99 -19.53
CA THR A 35 3.31 2.91 -20.34
C THR A 35 3.87 1.76 -19.52
N HIS A 36 4.38 2.03 -18.31
CA HIS A 36 5.08 1.06 -17.45
C HIS A 36 4.47 1.01 -16.04
N GLY A 37 3.14 0.97 -15.92
CA GLY A 37 2.41 1.06 -14.65
C GLY A 37 2.85 0.04 -13.60
N MET A 38 3.22 -1.20 -13.99
CA MET A 38 3.71 -2.22 -13.04
C MET A 38 5.08 -1.85 -12.47
N VAL A 39 6.00 -1.37 -13.31
CA VAL A 39 7.34 -0.92 -12.87
C VAL A 39 7.19 0.30 -11.95
N MET A 40 6.32 1.24 -12.32
CA MET A 40 6.04 2.40 -11.47
C MET A 40 5.39 2.03 -10.14
N SER A 41 4.57 0.99 -10.10
CA SER A 41 4.01 0.48 -8.85
C SER A 41 5.08 -0.11 -7.96
N PHE A 42 6.02 -0.88 -8.53
CA PHE A 42 7.19 -1.37 -7.81
C PHE A 42 7.98 -0.22 -7.17
N ILE A 43 8.30 0.81 -7.95
CA ILE A 43 9.08 1.97 -7.47
C ILE A 43 8.31 2.75 -6.39
N LYS A 44 7.02 3.08 -6.65
CA LYS A 44 6.21 3.85 -5.71
C LYS A 44 6.07 3.15 -4.37
N PHE A 45 5.68 1.89 -4.36
CA PHE A 45 5.51 1.13 -3.12
C PHE A 45 6.85 0.82 -2.45
N GLY A 46 7.86 0.45 -3.21
CA GLY A 46 9.20 0.22 -2.69
C GLY A 46 9.74 1.42 -1.91
N ILE A 47 9.55 2.62 -2.42
CA ILE A 47 9.98 3.86 -1.76
C ILE A 47 9.00 4.25 -0.65
N LEU A 48 7.72 4.51 -0.99
CA LEU A 48 6.76 5.12 -0.07
C LEU A 48 6.44 4.23 1.13
N ALA A 49 6.16 2.94 0.90
CA ALA A 49 5.82 2.04 1.99
C ALA A 49 7.02 1.82 2.93
N THR A 50 8.22 1.69 2.38
CA THR A 50 9.45 1.58 3.21
C THR A 50 9.70 2.84 4.03
N LEU A 51 9.54 4.03 3.43
CA LEU A 51 9.62 5.31 4.18
C LEU A 51 8.53 5.39 5.25
N GLY A 52 7.32 4.88 4.97
CA GLY A 52 6.23 4.79 5.94
C GLY A 52 6.59 3.90 7.13
N GLU A 53 7.18 2.72 6.89
CA GLU A 53 7.66 1.84 7.96
C GLU A 53 8.81 2.45 8.78
N MET A 54 9.74 3.13 8.12
CA MET A 54 10.81 3.88 8.79
C MET A 54 10.23 5.00 9.68
N LEU A 55 9.21 5.70 9.21
CA LEU A 55 8.50 6.73 9.99
C LEU A 55 7.73 6.11 11.16
N GLY A 56 7.07 4.98 10.96
CA GLY A 56 6.43 4.20 12.03
C GLY A 56 7.44 3.77 13.10
N LEU A 57 8.63 3.30 12.70
CA LEU A 57 9.73 2.96 13.60
C LEU A 57 10.26 4.20 14.35
N ARG A 58 10.33 5.36 13.67
CA ARG A 58 10.72 6.63 14.30
C ARG A 58 9.72 7.05 15.38
N ILE A 59 8.44 6.91 15.10
CA ILE A 59 7.37 7.22 16.05
C ILE A 59 7.40 6.25 17.24
N SER A 60 7.51 4.95 17.00
CA SER A 60 7.43 3.92 18.05
C SER A 60 8.71 3.75 18.85
N ALA A 61 9.88 3.76 18.21
CA ALA A 61 11.18 3.45 18.81
C ALA A 61 12.18 4.62 18.80
N GLY A 62 11.84 5.77 18.24
CA GLY A 62 12.71 6.96 18.23
C GLY A 62 13.84 6.94 17.21
N VAL A 63 13.88 5.97 16.30
CA VAL A 63 14.91 5.81 15.26
C VAL A 63 14.29 5.45 13.92
N TYR A 64 14.87 5.90 12.79
CA TYR A 64 14.38 5.57 11.44
C TYR A 64 14.86 4.21 10.94
N ASN A 65 15.93 3.68 11.53
CA ASN A 65 16.50 2.38 11.20
C ASN A 65 17.15 1.78 12.44
N ARG A 66 17.18 0.46 12.53
CA ARG A 66 17.88 -0.29 13.58
C ARG A 66 18.43 -1.59 13.02
N LYS A 67 19.38 -2.21 13.73
CA LYS A 67 19.91 -3.53 13.37
C LYS A 67 18.75 -4.53 13.21
N GLY A 68 18.74 -5.26 12.11
CA GLY A 68 17.71 -6.24 11.81
C GLY A 68 16.47 -5.67 11.09
N PHE A 69 16.31 -4.36 10.93
CA PHE A 69 15.13 -3.79 10.26
C PHE A 69 15.08 -4.11 8.76
N GLY A 70 16.21 -4.01 8.05
CA GLY A 70 16.31 -4.44 6.66
C GLY A 70 15.64 -3.50 5.65
N VAL A 71 16.09 -2.24 5.58
CA VAL A 71 15.52 -1.23 4.65
C VAL A 71 15.50 -1.72 3.21
N LEU A 72 16.63 -2.25 2.70
CA LEU A 72 16.71 -2.69 1.30
C LEU A 72 15.80 -3.90 0.99
N PRO A 73 15.83 -5.01 1.74
CA PRO A 73 14.91 -6.11 1.47
C PRO A 73 13.45 -5.71 1.63
N ARG A 74 13.09 -4.82 2.57
CA ARG A 74 11.73 -4.26 2.67
C ARG A 74 11.34 -3.48 1.41
N ALA A 75 12.23 -2.63 0.90
CA ALA A 75 11.95 -1.87 -0.32
C ALA A 75 11.67 -2.77 -1.53
N VAL A 76 12.45 -3.84 -1.69
CA VAL A 76 12.22 -4.82 -2.77
C VAL A 76 10.91 -5.57 -2.57
N VAL A 77 10.64 -6.06 -1.36
CA VAL A 77 9.40 -6.77 -1.04
C VAL A 77 8.19 -5.86 -1.22
N TRP A 78 8.23 -4.61 -0.71
CA TRP A 78 7.17 -3.65 -0.93
C TRP A 78 6.96 -3.31 -2.41
N GLY A 79 8.04 -3.27 -3.20
CA GLY A 79 7.93 -3.12 -4.65
C GLY A 79 7.14 -4.25 -5.29
N LEU A 80 7.46 -5.51 -4.96
CA LEU A 80 6.73 -6.69 -5.46
C LEU A 80 5.28 -6.71 -4.99
N LEU A 81 5.04 -6.43 -3.71
CA LEU A 81 3.69 -6.31 -3.15
C LEU A 81 2.90 -5.19 -3.82
N GLY A 82 3.54 -4.07 -4.13
CA GLY A 82 2.95 -2.95 -4.87
C GLY A 82 2.50 -3.30 -6.28
N MET A 83 3.25 -4.15 -6.97
CA MET A 83 2.79 -4.73 -8.25
C MET A 83 1.52 -5.57 -8.06
N GLY A 84 1.45 -6.38 -6.99
CA GLY A 84 0.26 -7.14 -6.63
C GLY A 84 -0.94 -6.25 -6.33
N ILE A 85 -0.74 -5.13 -5.60
CA ILE A 85 -1.80 -4.13 -5.35
C ILE A 85 -2.29 -3.51 -6.66
N ASN A 86 -1.39 -3.13 -7.56
CA ASN A 86 -1.78 -2.57 -8.85
C ASN A 86 -2.59 -3.57 -9.68
N ALA A 87 -2.15 -4.83 -9.74
CA ALA A 87 -2.89 -5.89 -10.42
C ALA A 87 -4.29 -6.07 -9.83
N ALA A 88 -4.42 -6.12 -8.50
CA ALA A 88 -5.70 -6.19 -7.81
C ALA A 88 -6.59 -4.98 -8.14
N MET A 89 -6.04 -3.75 -8.10
CA MET A 89 -6.77 -2.54 -8.47
C MET A 89 -7.32 -2.61 -9.89
N ILE A 90 -6.53 -3.10 -10.86
CA ILE A 90 -6.97 -3.26 -12.25
C ILE A 90 -8.08 -4.29 -12.35
N ILE A 91 -7.91 -5.46 -11.74
CA ILE A 91 -8.87 -6.56 -11.79
C ILE A 91 -10.21 -6.14 -11.18
N PHE A 92 -10.19 -5.62 -9.94
CA PHE A 92 -11.42 -5.27 -9.23
C PHE A 92 -12.09 -4.02 -9.80
N SER A 93 -11.34 -3.01 -10.25
CA SER A 93 -11.96 -1.82 -10.86
C SER A 93 -12.62 -2.08 -12.21
N LYS A 94 -12.28 -3.17 -12.88
CA LYS A 94 -12.93 -3.61 -14.12
C LYS A 94 -14.00 -4.69 -13.85
N GLY A 95 -13.66 -5.70 -13.06
CA GLY A 95 -14.52 -6.86 -12.84
C GLY A 95 -15.76 -6.57 -11.99
N VAL A 96 -15.63 -5.73 -10.93
CA VAL A 96 -16.79 -5.44 -10.06
C VAL A 96 -17.87 -4.64 -10.78
N PRO A 97 -17.59 -3.56 -11.54
CA PRO A 97 -18.63 -2.89 -12.32
C PRO A 97 -19.35 -3.84 -13.31
N GLN A 98 -18.60 -4.71 -14.01
CA GLN A 98 -19.18 -5.72 -14.90
C GLN A 98 -20.05 -6.72 -14.12
N PHE A 99 -19.63 -7.13 -12.93
CA PHE A 99 -20.45 -7.96 -12.07
C PHE A 99 -21.73 -7.25 -11.61
N MET A 100 -21.66 -5.95 -11.29
CA MET A 100 -22.85 -5.15 -10.96
C MET A 100 -23.80 -5.03 -12.15
N GLU A 101 -23.28 -4.92 -13.38
CA GLU A 101 -24.10 -4.96 -14.59
C GLU A 101 -24.79 -6.31 -14.75
N TYR A 102 -24.08 -7.40 -14.53
CA TYR A 102 -24.68 -8.74 -14.52
C TYR A 102 -25.79 -8.88 -13.46
N MET A 103 -25.67 -8.19 -12.32
CA MET A 103 -26.70 -8.14 -11.27
C MET A 103 -27.84 -7.15 -11.55
N GLY A 104 -27.82 -6.45 -12.70
CA GLY A 104 -28.92 -5.59 -13.17
C GLY A 104 -28.67 -4.08 -13.02
N MET A 105 -27.50 -3.64 -12.57
CA MET A 105 -27.15 -2.22 -12.55
C MET A 105 -26.67 -1.77 -13.93
N ALA A 106 -27.50 -1.10 -14.71
CA ALA A 106 -27.14 -0.66 -16.04
C ALA A 106 -25.96 0.31 -16.07
N ASN A 107 -25.05 0.14 -17.03
CA ASN A 107 -23.94 1.04 -17.33
C ASN A 107 -22.93 1.27 -16.18
N ALA A 108 -22.77 0.37 -15.22
CA ALA A 108 -21.88 0.54 -14.08
C ALA A 108 -20.41 0.77 -14.52
N ALA A 109 -19.95 0.09 -15.57
CA ALA A 109 -18.62 0.27 -16.14
C ALA A 109 -18.40 1.66 -16.78
N ALA A 110 -19.43 2.27 -17.32
CA ALA A 110 -19.37 3.64 -17.83
C ALA A 110 -19.45 4.66 -16.69
N ILE A 111 -20.35 4.45 -15.72
CA ILE A 111 -20.59 5.35 -14.58
C ILE A 111 -19.30 5.54 -13.73
N ILE A 112 -18.57 4.45 -13.44
CA ILE A 112 -17.34 4.56 -12.61
C ILE A 112 -16.25 5.43 -13.27
N ASN A 113 -16.26 5.56 -14.59
CA ASN A 113 -15.32 6.38 -15.33
C ASN A 113 -15.86 7.77 -15.70
N GLY A 114 -17.14 8.03 -15.44
CA GLY A 114 -17.82 9.29 -15.71
C GLY A 114 -17.64 10.36 -14.62
N GLU A 115 -18.47 11.39 -14.66
CA GLU A 115 -18.54 12.42 -13.64
C GLU A 115 -19.06 11.86 -12.31
N PHE A 116 -18.85 12.63 -11.23
CA PHE A 116 -19.29 12.22 -9.90
C PHE A 116 -20.84 12.21 -9.82
N CYS A 117 -21.37 11.06 -9.36
CA CYS A 117 -22.78 10.87 -9.01
C CYS A 117 -22.88 9.85 -7.88
N LEU A 118 -24.08 9.69 -7.29
CA LEU A 118 -24.30 8.72 -6.21
C LEU A 118 -24.03 7.27 -6.65
N ASP A 119 -24.40 6.93 -7.87
CA ASP A 119 -24.15 5.59 -8.41
C ASP A 119 -22.64 5.32 -8.54
N LYS A 120 -21.85 6.33 -8.96
CA LYS A 120 -20.39 6.22 -8.97
C LYS A 120 -19.81 5.96 -7.58
N LEU A 121 -20.38 6.60 -6.55
CA LEU A 121 -19.96 6.35 -5.15
C LEU A 121 -20.28 4.91 -4.72
N TRP A 122 -21.47 4.41 -5.05
CA TRP A 122 -21.85 3.02 -4.76
C TRP A 122 -20.98 2.00 -5.48
N ILE A 123 -20.64 2.24 -6.75
CA ILE A 123 -19.75 1.38 -7.53
C ILE A 123 -18.35 1.41 -6.93
N ALA A 124 -17.83 2.59 -6.59
CA ALA A 124 -16.51 2.73 -5.95
C ALA A 124 -16.46 2.00 -4.59
N LEU A 125 -17.53 2.10 -3.78
CA LEU A 125 -17.66 1.35 -2.53
C LEU A 125 -17.70 -0.16 -2.78
N ALA A 126 -18.45 -0.62 -3.76
CA ALA A 126 -18.52 -2.05 -4.12
C ALA A 126 -17.15 -2.58 -4.55
N ILE A 127 -16.41 -1.84 -5.37
CA ILE A 127 -15.03 -2.19 -5.76
C ILE A 127 -14.13 -2.27 -4.52
N SER A 128 -14.21 -1.27 -3.64
CA SER A 128 -13.42 -1.22 -2.42
C SER A 128 -13.73 -2.41 -1.50
N VAL A 129 -14.99 -2.68 -1.24
CA VAL A 129 -15.44 -3.80 -0.38
C VAL A 129 -14.98 -5.12 -0.98
N ALA A 130 -15.23 -5.36 -2.27
CA ALA A 130 -14.84 -6.62 -2.93
C ALA A 130 -13.32 -6.83 -2.89
N MET A 131 -12.53 -5.81 -3.26
CA MET A 131 -11.08 -5.90 -3.25
C MET A 131 -10.53 -6.14 -1.84
N ASN A 132 -10.99 -5.39 -0.87
CA ASN A 132 -10.46 -5.49 0.49
C ASN A 132 -10.97 -6.72 1.25
N THR A 133 -12.11 -7.28 0.89
CA THR A 133 -12.59 -8.53 1.48
C THR A 133 -11.86 -9.75 0.91
N ILE A 134 -11.59 -9.75 -0.39
CA ILE A 134 -11.02 -10.91 -1.10
C ILE A 134 -9.49 -10.85 -1.11
N PHE A 135 -8.91 -9.73 -1.50
CA PHE A 135 -7.47 -9.58 -1.71
C PHE A 135 -6.72 -9.19 -0.42
N ALA A 136 -7.25 -8.24 0.37
CA ALA A 136 -6.48 -7.67 1.47
C ALA A 136 -6.10 -8.69 2.58
N PRO A 137 -6.92 -9.68 2.99
CA PRO A 137 -6.49 -10.67 3.99
C PRO A 137 -5.29 -11.49 3.52
N VAL A 138 -5.29 -11.92 2.27
CA VAL A 138 -4.18 -12.66 1.66
C VAL A 138 -2.95 -11.77 1.59
N PHE A 139 -3.10 -10.56 1.07
CA PHE A 139 -2.03 -9.58 0.95
C PHE A 139 -1.38 -9.24 2.30
N MET A 140 -2.18 -8.92 3.31
CA MET A 140 -1.68 -8.54 4.64
C MET A 140 -1.00 -9.72 5.35
N THR A 141 -1.50 -10.93 5.15
CA THR A 141 -0.85 -12.15 5.65
C THR A 141 0.51 -12.34 4.98
N PHE A 142 0.57 -12.22 3.66
CA PHE A 142 1.81 -12.35 2.90
C PHE A 142 2.84 -11.29 3.28
N HIS A 143 2.40 -10.02 3.43
CA HIS A 143 3.25 -8.95 3.93
C HIS A 143 3.82 -9.30 5.31
N LYS A 144 3.00 -9.82 6.23
CA LYS A 144 3.46 -10.21 7.57
C LYS A 144 4.45 -11.37 7.55
N ILE A 145 4.26 -12.33 6.64
CA ILE A 145 5.19 -13.45 6.45
C ILE A 145 6.55 -12.94 5.97
N THR A 146 6.56 -12.09 4.93
CA THR A 146 7.80 -11.54 4.37
C THR A 146 8.51 -10.62 5.37
N ASP A 147 7.77 -9.81 6.13
CA ASP A 147 8.30 -8.98 7.21
C ASP A 147 9.00 -9.83 8.28
N THR A 148 8.33 -10.89 8.74
CA THR A 148 8.89 -11.82 9.73
C THR A 148 10.16 -12.50 9.19
N HIS A 149 10.13 -12.96 7.94
CA HIS A 149 11.30 -13.56 7.31
C HIS A 149 12.52 -12.62 7.23
N ILE A 150 12.30 -11.35 6.85
CA ILE A 150 13.36 -10.35 6.82
C ILE A 150 13.96 -10.15 8.23
N LEU A 151 13.12 -10.07 9.26
CA LEU A 151 13.56 -9.94 10.65
C LEU A 151 14.35 -11.17 11.12
N ASP A 152 13.89 -12.37 10.81
CA ASP A 152 14.56 -13.65 11.12
C ASP A 152 15.96 -13.76 10.46
N CYS A 153 16.10 -13.18 9.26
CA CYS A 153 17.38 -13.07 8.54
C CYS A 153 18.24 -11.87 9.00
N GLY A 154 17.90 -11.23 10.13
CA GLY A 154 18.64 -10.09 10.67
C GLY A 154 18.60 -8.84 9.77
N GLY A 155 17.58 -8.68 8.92
CA GLY A 155 17.45 -7.56 7.98
C GLY A 155 18.47 -7.57 6.83
N SER A 156 19.16 -8.69 6.63
CA SER A 156 20.18 -8.80 5.59
C SER A 156 19.56 -8.87 4.18
N PRO A 157 20.19 -8.26 3.14
CA PRO A 157 19.75 -8.44 1.76
C PRO A 157 19.71 -9.91 1.31
N ARG A 158 20.46 -10.81 1.96
CA ARG A 158 20.42 -12.27 1.72
C ARG A 158 19.02 -12.86 1.96
N SER A 159 18.18 -12.21 2.78
CA SER A 159 16.78 -12.62 2.98
C SER A 159 15.99 -12.73 1.68
N LEU A 160 16.33 -11.93 0.67
CA LEU A 160 15.69 -11.98 -0.66
C LEU A 160 16.02 -13.29 -1.44
N LEU A 161 17.12 -13.94 -1.10
CA LEU A 161 17.58 -15.16 -1.76
C LEU A 161 17.42 -16.41 -0.87
N THR A 162 17.07 -16.22 0.40
CA THR A 162 16.87 -17.30 1.36
C THR A 162 15.43 -17.81 1.25
N PRO A 163 15.19 -19.12 1.11
CA PRO A 163 13.83 -19.67 1.08
C PRO A 163 13.04 -19.31 2.34
N ILE A 164 11.81 -18.85 2.15
CA ILE A 164 10.93 -18.51 3.27
C ILE A 164 10.42 -19.79 3.92
N PRO A 165 10.64 -20.01 5.22
CA PRO A 165 10.12 -21.19 5.92
C PRO A 165 8.63 -21.02 6.23
N MET A 166 7.78 -21.08 5.18
CA MET A 166 6.35 -20.73 5.18
C MET A 166 5.59 -21.39 6.33
N THR A 167 5.70 -22.71 6.47
CA THR A 167 4.97 -23.45 7.52
C THR A 167 5.32 -22.93 8.91
N ARG A 168 6.62 -22.76 9.21
CA ARG A 168 7.08 -22.24 10.49
C ARG A 168 6.51 -20.83 10.77
N ILE A 169 6.59 -19.94 9.80
CA ILE A 169 6.14 -18.55 9.99
C ILE A 169 4.62 -18.50 10.14
N ILE A 170 3.86 -19.16 9.26
CA ILE A 170 2.39 -19.14 9.30
C ILE A 170 1.86 -19.69 10.63
N THR A 171 2.41 -20.80 11.13
CA THR A 171 1.95 -21.39 12.40
C THR A 171 2.26 -20.54 13.63
N HIS A 172 3.27 -19.65 13.55
CA HIS A 172 3.68 -18.78 14.66
C HIS A 172 3.23 -17.32 14.49
N LEU A 173 2.45 -17.00 13.46
CA LEU A 173 1.85 -15.66 13.33
C LEU A 173 0.90 -15.40 14.51
N ASN A 174 0.87 -14.14 14.95
CA ASN A 174 -0.15 -13.70 15.89
C ASN A 174 -1.51 -13.59 15.16
N TRP A 175 -2.21 -14.74 15.06
CA TRP A 175 -3.50 -14.83 14.39
C TRP A 175 -4.61 -14.07 15.11
N ASP A 176 -4.50 -13.91 16.44
CA ASP A 176 -5.43 -13.07 17.18
C ASP A 176 -5.36 -11.61 16.72
N ALA A 177 -4.17 -11.05 16.63
CA ALA A 177 -3.97 -9.70 16.09
C ALA A 177 -4.39 -9.60 14.61
N GLN A 178 -4.04 -10.59 13.76
CA GLN A 178 -4.43 -10.62 12.36
C GLN A 178 -5.95 -10.65 12.20
N TRP A 179 -6.65 -11.49 12.94
CA TRP A 179 -8.08 -11.65 12.83
C TRP A 179 -8.86 -10.51 13.51
N ASN A 180 -8.61 -10.29 14.81
CA ASN A 180 -9.43 -9.39 15.64
C ASN A 180 -9.09 -7.91 15.44
N PHE A 181 -7.90 -7.58 14.94
CA PHE A 181 -7.53 -6.19 14.67
C PHE A 181 -7.42 -5.91 13.19
N VAL A 182 -6.59 -6.64 12.43
CA VAL A 182 -6.35 -6.32 11.02
C VAL A 182 -7.59 -6.59 10.18
N PHE A 183 -8.13 -7.83 10.21
CA PHE A 183 -9.23 -8.19 9.33
C PHE A 183 -10.57 -7.61 9.78
N LYS A 184 -10.90 -7.70 11.08
CA LYS A 184 -12.20 -7.23 11.59
C LYS A 184 -12.30 -5.71 11.80
N LYS A 185 -11.20 -5.01 11.99
CA LYS A 185 -11.22 -3.57 12.30
C LYS A 185 -10.54 -2.74 11.21
N THR A 186 -9.26 -3.02 10.89
CA THR A 186 -8.52 -2.18 9.95
C THR A 186 -9.11 -2.26 8.54
N ILE A 187 -9.49 -3.46 8.07
CA ILE A 187 -10.09 -3.59 6.74
C ILE A 187 -11.40 -2.81 6.63
N PRO A 188 -12.46 -3.06 7.43
CA PRO A 188 -13.73 -2.37 7.24
C PRO A 188 -13.70 -0.90 7.63
N PHE A 189 -12.99 -0.52 8.70
CA PHE A 189 -13.06 0.87 9.20
C PHE A 189 -12.03 1.81 8.59
N PHE A 190 -10.94 1.30 8.03
CA PHE A 190 -9.94 2.13 7.34
C PHE A 190 -9.92 1.86 5.84
N TRP A 191 -9.71 0.61 5.41
CA TRP A 191 -9.48 0.32 4.01
C TRP A 191 -10.73 0.44 3.12
N TYR A 192 -11.92 0.07 3.60
CA TYR A 192 -13.15 0.26 2.81
C TYR A 192 -13.38 1.75 2.48
N PRO A 193 -13.43 2.68 3.42
CA PRO A 193 -13.61 4.10 3.09
C PRO A 193 -12.42 4.67 2.30
N ALA A 194 -11.19 4.32 2.68
CA ALA A 194 -9.99 4.84 2.03
C ALA A 194 -9.89 4.41 0.56
N HIS A 195 -10.14 3.14 0.25
CA HIS A 195 -10.14 2.68 -1.13
C HIS A 195 -11.41 3.07 -1.90
N THR A 196 -12.52 3.34 -1.24
CA THR A 196 -13.67 3.98 -1.91
C THR A 196 -13.25 5.33 -2.49
N ILE A 197 -12.58 6.17 -1.69
CA ILE A 197 -11.99 7.43 -2.17
C ILE A 197 -10.99 7.16 -3.30
N THR A 198 -10.11 6.15 -3.14
CA THR A 198 -9.15 5.78 -4.19
C THR A 198 -9.84 5.49 -5.53
N PHE A 199 -10.95 4.75 -5.53
CA PHE A 199 -11.65 4.40 -6.76
C PHE A 199 -12.47 5.53 -7.38
N LEU A 200 -12.75 6.59 -6.62
CA LEU A 200 -13.32 7.84 -7.15
C LEU A 200 -12.27 8.68 -7.90
N LEU A 201 -10.98 8.48 -7.64
CA LEU A 201 -9.90 9.19 -8.30
C LEU A 201 -9.65 8.66 -9.73
N PRO A 202 -9.08 9.50 -10.62
CA PRO A 202 -8.57 9.05 -11.91
C PRO A 202 -7.62 7.85 -11.79
N GLY A 203 -7.68 6.93 -12.74
CA GLY A 203 -6.95 5.66 -12.69
C GLY A 203 -5.45 5.80 -12.43
N GLU A 204 -4.82 6.80 -13.02
CA GLU A 204 -3.40 7.13 -12.90
C GLU A 204 -2.97 7.54 -11.47
N MET A 205 -3.90 8.07 -10.66
CA MET A 205 -3.63 8.51 -9.29
C MET A 205 -3.86 7.41 -8.25
N ARG A 206 -4.61 6.37 -8.58
CA ARG A 206 -5.06 5.34 -7.61
C ARG A 206 -3.90 4.64 -6.91
N VAL A 207 -2.89 4.21 -7.67
CA VAL A 207 -1.73 3.49 -7.11
C VAL A 207 -0.87 4.40 -6.21
N LEU A 208 -0.68 5.65 -6.60
CA LEU A 208 0.04 6.62 -5.77
C LEU A 208 -0.72 6.90 -4.48
N PHE A 209 -2.02 7.13 -4.56
CA PHE A 209 -2.86 7.39 -3.41
C PHE A 209 -2.89 6.18 -2.44
N ALA A 210 -2.98 4.96 -2.97
CA ALA A 210 -2.91 3.74 -2.15
C ALA A 210 -1.55 3.60 -1.42
N ALA A 211 -0.44 3.94 -2.07
CA ALA A 211 0.86 3.93 -1.41
C ALA A 211 0.95 4.97 -0.28
N ILE A 212 0.38 6.16 -0.47
CA ILE A 212 0.28 7.19 0.58
C ILE A 212 -0.61 6.71 1.73
N LEU A 213 -1.74 6.07 1.46
CA LEU A 213 -2.61 5.50 2.50
C LEU A 213 -1.88 4.47 3.37
N GLY A 214 -0.98 3.66 2.80
CA GLY A 214 -0.13 2.76 3.55
C GLY A 214 0.76 3.49 4.56
N VAL A 215 1.35 4.62 4.16
CA VAL A 215 2.12 5.50 5.06
C VAL A 215 1.24 6.06 6.17
N VAL A 216 0.07 6.59 5.82
CA VAL A 216 -0.89 7.17 6.78
C VAL A 216 -1.30 6.13 7.82
N LEU A 217 -1.66 4.92 7.39
CA LEU A 217 -2.01 3.84 8.32
C LEU A 217 -0.84 3.48 9.23
N GLY A 218 0.37 3.34 8.69
CA GLY A 218 1.57 3.06 9.47
C GLY A 218 1.82 4.09 10.57
N VAL A 219 1.64 5.36 10.27
CA VAL A 219 1.73 6.47 11.24
C VAL A 219 0.64 6.40 12.29
N LEU A 220 -0.62 6.19 11.90
CA LEU A 220 -1.75 6.09 12.83
C LEU A 220 -1.57 4.93 13.81
N LEU A 221 -1.14 3.76 13.32
CA LEU A 221 -0.88 2.60 14.17
C LEU A 221 0.29 2.83 15.14
N ALA A 222 1.35 3.51 14.68
CA ALA A 222 2.48 3.83 15.53
C ALA A 222 2.11 4.85 16.63
N ILE A 223 1.26 5.82 16.34
CA ILE A 223 0.71 6.77 17.33
C ILE A 223 -0.18 6.03 18.33
N ALA A 224 -1.12 5.20 17.85
CA ALA A 224 -2.03 4.43 18.70
C ALA A 224 -1.28 3.48 19.67
N ALA A 225 -0.17 2.90 19.21
CA ALA A 225 0.68 2.05 20.05
C ALA A 225 1.39 2.82 21.19
N ARG A 226 1.57 4.14 21.05
CA ARG A 226 2.16 5.00 22.10
C ARG A 226 1.16 5.50 23.13
N MET A 227 -0.13 5.44 22.83
CA MET A 227 -1.20 5.92 23.72
C MET A 227 -1.66 4.84 24.72
N LYS A 228 -1.14 3.62 24.59
CA LYS A 228 -1.31 2.52 25.56
C LYS A 228 -0.13 2.44 26.50
#